data_4cfa7ccf9bea75a4f846bd467c36264f
#
_entry.id   4cfa7ccf9bea75a4f846bd467c36264f
#
_cell.length_a   1.000
_cell.length_b   1.000
_cell.length_c   1.000
_cell.angle_alpha   90.00
_cell.angle_beta   90.00
_cell.angle_gamma   90.00
#
_symmetry.space_group_name_H-M   'P 1'
#
loop_
_entity.id
_entity.type
_entity.pdbx_description
1 polymer ?
#
loop_
_entity_poly.entity_id
_entity_poly.type
_entity_poly.pdbx_seq_one_letter_code
_entity_poly.pdbx_strand_id
1 'polypeptide(L)'
;MVTFSIAQWQGWTSGIEDASSWKHWAEHPYCPVGETCPPRLEFLPPMQRRRLTPMARSVFECAWPVADGHAAMPLVFASRHGETTRNFGLLQSLAAGEPLSPTAFGLSVHNAIAGQWSIIRRETTESVALSVEDDGLEHAFLEAGLLLADGHANVLVVLAEERPPAPYAPWIADVPFSYAAAFRLRAGADWRLESAAVSYTHLTLPTSDLV
;
A
#
# COMPACT_ATOMS: atom_id res chain seq x y z
N MET A 1 -16.38 -15.80 1.67
CA MET A 1 -15.32 -16.66 1.11
C MET A 1 -15.06 -16.23 -0.32
N VAL A 2 -13.82 -15.91 -0.65
CA VAL A 2 -13.36 -15.63 -2.02
C VAL A 2 -12.19 -16.54 -2.37
N THR A 3 -12.08 -16.94 -3.65
CA THR A 3 -10.96 -17.74 -4.17
C THR A 3 -10.32 -17.01 -5.33
N PHE A 4 -9.00 -17.13 -5.47
CA PHE A 4 -8.23 -16.48 -6.51
C PHE A 4 -6.89 -17.16 -6.73
N SER A 5 -6.20 -16.78 -7.79
CA SER A 5 -4.80 -17.14 -8.04
C SER A 5 -3.95 -15.87 -8.12
N ILE A 6 -2.76 -15.89 -7.54
CA ILE A 6 -1.76 -14.83 -7.68
C ILE A 6 -0.95 -15.17 -8.92
N ALA A 7 -1.15 -14.41 -10.00
CA ALA A 7 -0.47 -14.65 -11.27
C ALA A 7 0.94 -14.07 -11.30
N GLN A 8 1.17 -12.98 -10.57
CA GLN A 8 2.46 -12.30 -10.46
C GLN A 8 2.47 -11.44 -9.20
N TRP A 9 3.63 -11.28 -8.60
CA TRP A 9 3.83 -10.34 -7.50
C TRP A 9 5.22 -9.71 -7.56
N GLN A 10 5.35 -8.54 -6.94
CA GLN A 10 6.59 -7.81 -6.76
C GLN A 10 6.56 -7.11 -5.41
N GLY A 11 7.65 -7.17 -4.66
CA GLY A 11 7.85 -6.45 -3.42
C GLY A 11 9.03 -5.49 -3.51
N TRP A 12 8.98 -4.44 -2.72
CA TRP A 12 10.07 -3.49 -2.57
C TRP A 12 10.16 -3.00 -1.11
N THR A 13 11.35 -3.01 -0.58
CA THR A 13 11.79 -2.18 0.53
C THR A 13 13.27 -1.87 0.33
N SER A 14 13.78 -0.87 1.03
CA SER A 14 15.19 -0.48 0.88
C SER A 14 16.13 -1.66 1.19
N GLY A 15 16.90 -2.09 0.21
CA GLY A 15 17.83 -3.23 0.32
C GLY A 15 17.24 -4.61 0.08
N ILE A 16 15.92 -4.73 -0.21
CA ILE A 16 15.27 -5.99 -0.60
C ILE A 16 14.37 -5.70 -1.81
N GLU A 17 14.87 -5.94 -3.02
CA GLU A 17 14.23 -5.47 -4.24
C GLU A 17 13.96 -6.59 -5.26
N ASP A 18 14.63 -7.73 -5.11
CA ASP A 18 14.49 -8.88 -6.01
C ASP A 18 13.91 -10.11 -5.29
N ALA A 19 13.41 -11.07 -6.08
CA ALA A 19 12.76 -12.27 -5.58
C ALA A 19 13.65 -13.14 -4.69
N SER A 20 14.97 -13.19 -4.95
CA SER A 20 15.91 -13.99 -4.16
C SER A 20 16.15 -13.37 -2.78
N SER A 21 16.27 -12.06 -2.73
CA SER A 21 16.40 -11.29 -1.49
C SER A 21 15.13 -11.39 -0.64
N TRP A 22 13.94 -11.34 -1.25
CA TRP A 22 12.68 -11.55 -0.56
C TRP A 22 12.55 -12.97 -0.01
N LYS A 23 12.97 -14.00 -0.77
CA LYS A 23 12.98 -15.38 -0.28
C LYS A 23 13.90 -15.53 0.93
N HIS A 24 15.11 -14.99 0.86
CA HIS A 24 16.05 -15.03 1.98
C HIS A 24 15.49 -14.28 3.20
N TRP A 25 14.88 -13.12 3.00
CA TRP A 25 14.22 -12.37 4.07
C TRP A 25 13.08 -13.16 4.71
N ALA A 26 12.26 -13.86 3.93
CA ALA A 26 11.16 -14.67 4.44
C ALA A 26 11.64 -15.86 5.31
N GLU A 27 12.82 -16.41 5.01
CA GLU A 27 13.45 -17.48 5.81
C GLU A 27 14.06 -16.92 7.12
N HIS A 28 14.57 -15.69 7.09
CA HIS A 28 15.22 -15.02 8.21
C HIS A 28 14.76 -13.55 8.32
N PRO A 29 13.51 -13.30 8.79
CA PRO A 29 12.96 -11.96 8.83
C PRO A 29 13.76 -11.03 9.75
N TYR A 30 14.05 -9.83 9.26
CA TYR A 30 14.65 -8.76 10.04
C TYR A 30 13.99 -7.43 9.66
N CYS A 31 14.06 -6.43 10.56
CA CYS A 31 13.62 -5.09 10.24
C CYS A 31 14.74 -4.37 9.45
N PRO A 32 14.52 -4.00 8.17
CA PRO A 32 15.50 -3.22 7.43
C PRO A 32 15.82 -1.91 8.12
N VAL A 33 17.12 -1.66 8.36
CA VAL A 33 17.62 -0.46 9.03
C VAL A 33 18.34 0.45 8.04
N GLY A 34 18.30 1.75 8.26
CA GLY A 34 18.97 2.74 7.44
C GLY A 34 18.03 3.75 6.80
N GLU A 35 18.58 4.61 5.96
CA GLU A 35 17.80 5.58 5.21
C GLU A 35 17.05 4.88 4.08
N THR A 36 15.76 5.23 3.94
CA THR A 36 14.96 4.78 2.80
C THR A 36 15.41 5.52 1.55
N CYS A 37 15.96 4.80 0.59
CA CYS A 37 16.30 5.35 -0.72
C CYS A 37 15.17 5.01 -1.70
N PRO A 38 14.31 5.97 -2.08
CA PRO A 38 13.19 5.70 -2.96
C PRO A 38 13.65 5.22 -4.34
N PRO A 39 12.89 4.34 -5.01
CA PRO A 39 13.19 3.85 -6.35
C PRO A 39 13.38 4.97 -7.37
N ARG A 40 14.26 4.74 -8.34
CA ARG A 40 14.58 5.76 -9.38
C ARG A 40 13.52 5.84 -10.46
N LEU A 41 12.74 4.77 -10.72
CA LEU A 41 11.72 4.67 -11.75
C LEU A 41 12.24 5.10 -13.13
N GLU A 42 13.34 4.51 -13.59
CA GLU A 42 14.00 4.93 -14.85
C GLU A 42 13.10 4.75 -16.08
N PHE A 43 12.09 3.89 -15.99
CA PHE A 43 11.07 3.69 -17.01
C PHE A 43 10.09 4.86 -17.15
N LEU A 44 10.04 5.80 -16.19
CA LEU A 44 9.19 6.99 -16.27
C LEU A 44 9.98 8.23 -16.71
N PRO A 45 9.34 9.14 -17.47
CA PRO A 45 9.92 10.44 -17.81
C PRO A 45 10.29 11.25 -16.55
N PRO A 46 11.39 12.02 -16.56
CA PRO A 46 11.86 12.78 -15.40
C PRO A 46 10.82 13.72 -14.78
N MET A 47 9.98 14.36 -15.61
CA MET A 47 8.92 15.24 -15.13
C MET A 47 7.83 14.51 -14.32
N GLN A 48 7.51 13.27 -14.70
CA GLN A 48 6.54 12.45 -13.97
C GLN A 48 7.14 11.99 -12.65
N ARG A 49 8.38 11.48 -12.66
CA ARG A 49 9.10 11.02 -11.47
C ARG A 49 9.20 12.07 -10.37
N ARG A 50 9.42 13.35 -10.73
CA ARG A 50 9.54 14.46 -9.77
C ARG A 50 8.25 14.76 -9.00
N ARG A 51 7.11 14.34 -9.52
CA ARG A 51 5.79 14.55 -8.89
C ARG A 51 5.41 13.45 -7.92
N LEU A 52 6.12 12.31 -7.96
CA LEU A 52 5.86 11.16 -7.10
C LEU A 52 6.58 11.31 -5.77
N THR A 53 5.86 11.08 -4.67
CA THR A 53 6.43 10.94 -3.33
C THR A 53 7.29 9.69 -3.23
N PRO A 54 8.12 9.54 -2.19
CA PRO A 54 8.83 8.30 -1.90
C PRO A 54 7.89 7.09 -1.91
N MET A 55 6.75 7.18 -1.21
CA MET A 55 5.74 6.12 -1.18
C MET A 55 5.16 5.83 -2.57
N ALA A 56 4.76 6.86 -3.33
CA ALA A 56 4.27 6.67 -4.68
C ALA A 56 5.32 6.01 -5.59
N ARG A 57 6.60 6.31 -5.40
CA ARG A 57 7.69 5.67 -6.17
C ARG A 57 7.80 4.19 -5.86
N SER A 58 7.72 3.78 -4.60
CA SER A 58 7.75 2.36 -4.25
C SER A 58 6.53 1.60 -4.78
N VAL A 59 5.34 2.23 -4.76
CA VAL A 59 4.13 1.70 -5.41
C VAL A 59 4.35 1.48 -6.89
N PHE A 60 4.87 2.49 -7.62
CA PHE A 60 5.11 2.38 -9.05
C PHE A 60 6.19 1.34 -9.40
N GLU A 61 7.23 1.22 -8.58
CA GLU A 61 8.29 0.21 -8.75
C GLU A 61 7.75 -1.21 -8.69
N CYS A 62 6.84 -1.47 -7.74
CA CYS A 62 6.20 -2.78 -7.61
C CYS A 62 5.10 -3.02 -8.64
N ALA A 63 4.23 -2.04 -8.83
CA ALA A 63 3.03 -2.20 -9.62
C ALA A 63 3.30 -2.22 -11.13
N TRP A 64 4.31 -1.46 -11.59
CA TRP A 64 4.59 -1.34 -13.02
C TRP A 64 4.93 -2.68 -13.68
N PRO A 65 5.93 -3.45 -13.21
CA PRO A 65 6.28 -4.72 -13.85
C PRO A 65 5.16 -5.78 -13.74
N VAL A 66 4.28 -5.64 -12.74
CA VAL A 66 3.15 -6.55 -12.53
C VAL A 66 1.99 -6.26 -13.50
N ALA A 67 1.82 -4.99 -13.90
CA ALA A 67 0.77 -4.53 -14.81
C ALA A 67 1.23 -4.40 -16.27
N ASP A 68 2.54 -4.31 -16.51
CA ASP A 68 3.07 -4.05 -17.85
C ASP A 68 2.82 -5.23 -18.81
N GLY A 69 2.52 -4.91 -20.06
CA GLY A 69 2.17 -5.91 -21.08
C GLY A 69 0.76 -6.52 -20.91
N HIS A 70 -0.04 -6.09 -19.95
CA HIS A 70 -1.41 -6.53 -19.73
C HIS A 70 -2.41 -5.42 -20.11
N ALA A 71 -3.65 -5.83 -20.39
CA ALA A 71 -4.76 -4.90 -20.55
C ALA A 71 -4.98 -4.13 -19.23
N ALA A 72 -5.55 -2.92 -19.34
CA ALA A 72 -5.94 -2.13 -18.18
C ALA A 72 -6.85 -2.94 -17.26
N MET A 73 -6.60 -2.88 -15.97
CA MET A 73 -7.30 -3.66 -14.96
C MET A 73 -7.63 -2.81 -13.74
N PRO A 74 -8.67 -3.14 -12.96
CA PRO A 74 -8.97 -2.45 -11.71
C PRO A 74 -7.78 -2.45 -10.77
N LEU A 75 -7.63 -1.35 -10.01
CA LEU A 75 -6.62 -1.19 -8.97
C LEU A 75 -7.27 -1.17 -7.59
N VAL A 76 -6.84 -2.03 -6.71
CA VAL A 76 -7.09 -1.94 -5.27
C VAL A 76 -5.81 -1.48 -4.59
N PHE A 77 -5.82 -0.25 -4.11
CA PHE A 77 -4.71 0.34 -3.36
C PHE A 77 -5.04 0.32 -1.87
N ALA A 78 -4.19 -0.27 -1.04
CA ALA A 78 -4.38 -0.30 0.40
C ALA A 78 -3.18 0.31 1.13
N SER A 79 -3.47 1.21 2.06
CA SER A 79 -2.52 1.82 2.98
C SER A 79 -3.26 2.27 4.23
N ARG A 80 -2.74 2.00 5.42
CA ARG A 80 -3.33 2.47 6.68
C ARG A 80 -3.13 3.97 6.84
N HIS A 81 -1.90 4.43 6.63
CA HIS A 81 -1.48 5.79 6.97
C HIS A 81 -1.42 6.75 5.78
N GLY A 82 -1.42 6.21 4.55
CA GLY A 82 -1.40 7.00 3.32
C GLY A 82 -0.23 8.00 3.25
N GLU A 83 -0.47 9.17 2.71
CA GLU A 83 0.51 10.25 2.49
C GLU A 83 0.83 11.04 3.77
N THR A 84 1.09 10.37 4.91
CA THR A 84 1.32 10.99 6.22
C THR A 84 2.51 11.96 6.20
N THR A 85 3.61 11.64 5.52
CA THR A 85 4.77 12.52 5.40
C THR A 85 4.42 13.83 4.69
N ARG A 86 3.62 13.75 3.62
CA ARG A 86 3.14 14.94 2.91
C ARG A 86 2.19 15.77 3.76
N ASN A 87 1.26 15.12 4.45
CA ASN A 87 0.33 15.77 5.38
C ASN A 87 1.08 16.51 6.49
N PHE A 88 2.11 15.88 7.05
CA PHE A 88 2.95 16.50 8.07
C PHE A 88 3.66 17.77 7.55
N GLY A 89 4.20 17.73 6.32
CA GLY A 89 4.81 18.92 5.71
C GLY A 89 3.81 20.06 5.49
N LEU A 90 2.57 19.74 5.08
CA LEU A 90 1.50 20.75 4.95
C LEU A 90 1.12 21.35 6.31
N LEU A 91 1.04 20.54 7.37
CA LEU A 91 0.78 21.02 8.73
C LEU A 91 1.90 21.93 9.26
N GLN A 92 3.16 21.61 8.94
CA GLN A 92 4.29 22.46 9.28
C GLN A 92 4.23 23.83 8.57
N SER A 93 3.94 23.84 7.25
CA SER A 93 3.76 25.11 6.51
C SER A 93 2.59 25.93 7.07
N LEU A 94 1.47 25.27 7.41
CA LEU A 94 0.32 25.93 8.02
C LEU A 94 0.68 26.55 9.38
N ALA A 95 1.41 25.83 10.23
CA ALA A 95 1.86 26.32 11.53
C ALA A 95 2.85 27.48 11.42
N ALA A 96 3.65 27.51 10.35
CA ALA A 96 4.56 28.62 10.03
C ALA A 96 3.86 29.84 9.39
N GLY A 97 2.56 29.76 9.10
CA GLY A 97 1.82 30.82 8.41
C GLY A 97 2.19 30.95 6.93
N GLU A 98 2.77 29.90 6.33
CA GLU A 98 3.14 29.88 4.93
C GLU A 98 1.91 29.53 4.04
N PRO A 99 1.83 30.05 2.80
CA PRO A 99 0.78 29.67 1.88
C PRO A 99 0.88 28.20 1.49
N LEU A 100 -0.24 27.47 1.62
CA LEU A 100 -0.29 26.07 1.24
C LEU A 100 -0.29 25.91 -0.29
N SER A 101 0.49 24.96 -0.80
CA SER A 101 0.46 24.58 -2.21
C SER A 101 -0.81 23.81 -2.53
N PRO A 102 -1.68 24.29 -3.45
CA PRO A 102 -2.88 23.55 -3.86
C PRO A 102 -2.56 22.17 -4.44
N THR A 103 -1.45 22.05 -5.17
CA THR A 103 -0.99 20.77 -5.73
C THR A 103 -0.55 19.81 -4.62
N ALA A 104 0.21 20.27 -3.61
CA ALA A 104 0.61 19.42 -2.50
C ALA A 104 -0.62 18.96 -1.70
N PHE A 105 -1.59 19.84 -1.47
CA PHE A 105 -2.84 19.52 -0.81
C PHE A 105 -3.67 18.49 -1.60
N GLY A 106 -3.86 18.70 -2.91
CA GLY A 106 -4.58 17.74 -3.77
C GLY A 106 -3.92 16.35 -3.85
N LEU A 107 -2.61 16.26 -3.57
CA LEU A 107 -1.87 14.99 -3.55
C LEU A 107 -1.67 14.42 -2.14
N SER A 108 -2.28 15.01 -1.11
CA SER A 108 -2.21 14.52 0.27
C SER A 108 -3.36 13.60 0.67
N VAL A 109 -4.35 13.45 -0.20
CA VAL A 109 -5.50 12.57 0.03
C VAL A 109 -5.12 11.11 -0.17
N HIS A 110 -5.81 10.21 0.53
CA HIS A 110 -5.48 8.79 0.57
C HIS A 110 -5.47 8.12 -0.82
N ASN A 111 -6.37 8.51 -1.71
CA ASN A 111 -6.46 7.97 -3.07
C ASN A 111 -5.54 8.65 -4.10
N ALA A 112 -4.66 9.57 -3.69
CA ALA A 112 -3.83 10.34 -4.62
C ALA A 112 -2.91 9.45 -5.46
N ILE A 113 -2.34 8.39 -4.86
CA ILE A 113 -1.44 7.45 -5.57
C ILE A 113 -2.21 6.67 -6.64
N ALA A 114 -3.40 6.18 -6.32
CA ALA A 114 -4.27 5.52 -7.31
C ALA A 114 -4.64 6.47 -8.46
N GLY A 115 -4.94 7.74 -8.16
CA GLY A 115 -5.18 8.76 -9.17
C GLY A 115 -3.94 9.05 -10.04
N GLN A 116 -2.75 9.13 -9.45
CA GLN A 116 -1.51 9.28 -10.20
C GLN A 116 -1.23 8.07 -11.10
N TRP A 117 -1.51 6.84 -10.62
CA TRP A 117 -1.43 5.62 -11.42
C TRP A 117 -2.30 5.72 -12.68
N SER A 118 -3.59 6.01 -12.50
CA SER A 118 -4.54 6.18 -13.61
C SER A 118 -4.06 7.20 -14.65
N ILE A 119 -3.61 8.38 -14.20
CA ILE A 119 -3.12 9.44 -15.08
C ILE A 119 -1.85 9.03 -15.86
N ILE A 120 -0.88 8.45 -15.17
CA ILE A 120 0.42 8.10 -15.76
C ILE A 120 0.28 6.92 -16.73
N ARG A 121 -0.51 5.91 -16.35
CA ARG A 121 -0.82 4.74 -17.19
C ARG A 121 -1.84 5.05 -18.29
N ARG A 122 -2.56 6.17 -18.19
CA ARG A 122 -3.69 6.53 -19.05
C ARG A 122 -4.79 5.46 -19.04
N GLU A 123 -5.04 4.92 -17.88
CA GLU A 123 -6.06 3.90 -17.62
C GLU A 123 -7.26 4.55 -16.92
N THR A 124 -8.46 4.15 -17.33
CA THR A 124 -9.74 4.67 -16.79
C THR A 124 -10.56 3.58 -16.13
N THR A 125 -9.94 2.43 -15.88
CA THR A 125 -10.55 1.36 -15.08
C THR A 125 -10.77 1.83 -13.65
N GLU A 126 -11.71 1.23 -12.98
CA GLU A 126 -12.03 1.56 -11.61
C GLU A 126 -10.83 1.38 -10.67
N SER A 127 -10.80 2.19 -9.63
CA SER A 127 -9.81 2.07 -8.57
C SER A 127 -10.45 2.29 -7.21
N VAL A 128 -10.05 1.46 -6.25
CA VAL A 128 -10.49 1.51 -4.86
C VAL A 128 -9.27 1.82 -4.00
N ALA A 129 -9.40 2.77 -3.07
CA ALA A 129 -8.38 3.09 -2.09
C ALA A 129 -8.90 2.76 -0.69
N LEU A 130 -8.25 1.82 -0.02
CA LEU A 130 -8.63 1.28 1.28
C LEU A 130 -7.70 1.81 2.37
N SER A 131 -8.29 2.32 3.45
CA SER A 131 -7.58 2.59 4.71
C SER A 131 -8.13 1.65 5.76
N VAL A 132 -7.34 0.66 6.13
CA VAL A 132 -7.74 -0.40 7.07
C VAL A 132 -6.74 -0.42 8.22
N GLU A 133 -7.23 -0.54 9.43
CA GLU A 133 -6.37 -0.49 10.62
C GLU A 133 -5.50 -1.76 10.73
N ASP A 134 -6.15 -2.91 10.71
CA ASP A 134 -5.50 -4.22 10.69
C ASP A 134 -6.00 -5.00 9.47
N ASP A 135 -5.37 -6.12 9.13
CA ASP A 135 -5.78 -7.02 8.04
C ASP A 135 -5.89 -6.31 6.65
N GLY A 136 -5.03 -5.30 6.42
CA GLY A 136 -5.05 -4.52 5.17
C GLY A 136 -4.87 -5.35 3.92
N LEU A 137 -4.03 -6.40 3.97
CA LEU A 137 -3.82 -7.35 2.87
C LEU A 137 -5.09 -8.15 2.59
N GLU A 138 -5.71 -8.68 3.62
CA GLU A 138 -6.90 -9.51 3.55
C GLU A 138 -8.09 -8.71 2.99
N HIS A 139 -8.27 -7.48 3.44
CA HIS A 139 -9.32 -6.60 2.93
C HIS A 139 -9.08 -6.23 1.47
N ALA A 140 -7.83 -5.95 1.09
CA ALA A 140 -7.51 -5.67 -0.31
C ALA A 140 -7.74 -6.90 -1.21
N PHE A 141 -7.42 -8.10 -0.72
CA PHE A 141 -7.68 -9.33 -1.46
C PHE A 141 -9.17 -9.70 -1.51
N LEU A 142 -9.92 -9.38 -0.46
CA LEU A 142 -11.37 -9.54 -0.47
C LEU A 142 -12.02 -8.64 -1.53
N GLU A 143 -11.65 -7.36 -1.56
CA GLU A 143 -12.13 -6.39 -2.56
C GLU A 143 -11.77 -6.84 -3.98
N ALA A 144 -10.52 -7.24 -4.19
CA ALA A 144 -10.09 -7.77 -5.48
C ALA A 144 -10.84 -9.04 -5.88
N GLY A 145 -11.13 -9.92 -4.91
CA GLY A 145 -11.94 -11.12 -5.15
C GLY A 145 -13.38 -10.80 -5.58
N LEU A 146 -13.97 -9.73 -5.06
CA LEU A 146 -15.27 -9.24 -5.49
C LEU A 146 -15.22 -8.71 -6.92
N LEU A 147 -14.21 -7.91 -7.27
CA LEU A 147 -13.99 -7.41 -8.63
C LEU A 147 -13.78 -8.56 -9.64
N LEU A 148 -13.07 -9.62 -9.25
CA LEU A 148 -12.94 -10.82 -10.09
C LEU A 148 -14.28 -11.53 -10.25
N ALA A 149 -15.12 -11.57 -9.22
CA ALA A 149 -16.46 -12.15 -9.29
C ALA A 149 -17.40 -11.34 -10.19
N ASP A 150 -17.19 -10.02 -10.28
CA ASP A 150 -17.92 -9.12 -11.19
C ASP A 150 -17.46 -9.25 -12.66
N GLY A 151 -16.49 -10.12 -12.94
CA GLY A 151 -16.11 -10.51 -14.31
C GLY A 151 -14.79 -9.90 -14.79
N HIS A 152 -14.04 -9.21 -13.96
CA HIS A 152 -12.71 -8.74 -14.34
C HIS A 152 -11.74 -9.90 -14.50
N ALA A 153 -10.98 -9.93 -15.60
CA ALA A 153 -10.02 -11.00 -15.87
C ALA A 153 -8.78 -10.94 -14.93
N ASN A 154 -8.39 -9.74 -14.55
CA ASN A 154 -7.28 -9.48 -13.62
C ASN A 154 -7.63 -8.27 -12.76
N VAL A 155 -7.06 -8.24 -11.55
CA VAL A 155 -7.11 -7.10 -10.62
C VAL A 155 -5.70 -6.87 -10.10
N LEU A 156 -5.26 -5.62 -10.11
CA LEU A 156 -4.00 -5.20 -9.50
C LEU A 156 -4.27 -4.81 -8.05
N VAL A 157 -3.63 -5.48 -7.12
CA VAL A 157 -3.65 -5.13 -5.69
C VAL A 157 -2.30 -4.55 -5.33
N VAL A 158 -2.28 -3.41 -4.65
CA VAL A 158 -1.05 -2.77 -4.17
C VAL A 158 -1.22 -2.36 -2.72
N LEU A 159 -0.30 -2.82 -1.88
CA LEU A 159 -0.16 -2.38 -0.50
C LEU A 159 1.12 -1.56 -0.38
N ALA A 160 1.05 -0.45 0.34
CA ALA A 160 2.25 0.33 0.63
C ALA A 160 2.11 1.14 1.91
N GLU A 161 3.22 1.25 2.64
CA GLU A 161 3.36 2.15 3.77
C GLU A 161 4.69 2.88 3.71
N GLU A 162 4.68 4.13 4.13
CA GLU A 162 5.89 4.91 4.34
C GLU A 162 6.17 5.04 5.83
N ARG A 163 7.43 4.80 6.23
CA ARG A 163 7.83 5.03 7.62
C ARG A 163 7.47 6.46 8.01
N PRO A 164 6.71 6.65 9.10
CA PRO A 164 6.21 7.95 9.47
C PRO A 164 7.32 8.93 9.85
N PRO A 165 7.07 10.25 9.73
CA PRO A 165 7.97 11.26 10.26
C PRO A 165 8.21 11.07 11.76
N ALA A 166 9.42 11.39 12.24
CA ALA A 166 9.83 11.16 13.62
C ALA A 166 8.83 11.66 14.70
N PRO A 167 8.14 12.81 14.53
CA PRO A 167 7.11 13.23 15.49
C PRO A 167 5.92 12.30 15.63
N TYR A 168 5.62 11.47 14.61
CA TYR A 168 4.52 10.49 14.67
C TYR A 168 4.96 9.11 15.18
N ALA A 169 6.25 8.83 15.29
CA ALA A 169 6.78 7.54 15.73
C ALA A 169 6.19 7.03 17.06
N PRO A 170 5.82 7.87 18.05
CA PRO A 170 5.19 7.40 19.28
C PRO A 170 3.79 6.79 19.08
N TRP A 171 3.10 7.13 17.99
CA TRP A 171 1.73 6.69 17.69
C TRP A 171 1.63 5.71 16.53
N ILE A 172 2.66 5.61 15.70
CA ILE A 172 2.71 4.72 14.52
C ILE A 172 3.90 3.77 14.71
N ALA A 173 3.67 2.67 15.40
CA ALA A 173 4.67 1.63 15.65
C ALA A 173 4.58 0.46 14.65
N ASP A 174 3.50 0.37 13.91
CA ASP A 174 3.17 -0.71 12.97
C ASP A 174 3.90 -0.60 11.62
N VAL A 175 4.55 0.56 11.34
CA VAL A 175 5.34 0.78 10.13
C VAL A 175 6.80 1.03 10.47
N PRO A 176 7.57 0.00 10.82
CA PRO A 176 8.98 0.15 11.22
C PRO A 176 9.90 0.53 10.04
N PHE A 177 9.50 0.25 8.81
CA PHE A 177 10.21 0.59 7.57
C PHE A 177 9.22 0.82 6.42
N SER A 178 9.63 1.59 5.41
CA SER A 178 8.81 1.82 4.21
C SER A 178 8.83 0.60 3.30
N TYR A 179 7.66 0.21 2.78
CA TYR A 179 7.54 -0.92 1.87
C TYR A 179 6.41 -0.72 0.85
N ALA A 180 6.46 -1.48 -0.22
CA ALA A 180 5.36 -1.70 -1.14
C ALA A 180 5.34 -3.16 -1.62
N ALA A 181 4.15 -3.66 -1.91
CA ALA A 181 3.94 -4.95 -2.54
C ALA A 181 2.80 -4.86 -3.55
N ALA A 182 2.97 -5.41 -4.73
CA ALA A 182 1.97 -5.45 -5.78
C ALA A 182 1.70 -6.90 -6.20
N PHE A 183 0.42 -7.20 -6.44
CA PHE A 183 -0.05 -8.53 -6.82
C PHE A 183 -1.03 -8.39 -7.99
N ARG A 184 -0.87 -9.19 -9.02
CA ARG A 184 -1.88 -9.37 -10.05
C ARG A 184 -2.68 -10.63 -9.75
N LEU A 185 -3.92 -10.43 -9.38
CA LEU A 185 -4.86 -11.50 -9.09
C LEU A 185 -5.69 -11.83 -10.33
N ARG A 186 -6.07 -13.09 -10.45
CA ARG A 186 -7.01 -13.60 -11.46
C ARG A 186 -7.95 -14.64 -10.85
N ALA A 187 -9.02 -14.94 -11.54
CA ALA A 187 -9.87 -16.05 -11.16
C ALA A 187 -9.07 -17.35 -11.02
N GLY A 188 -9.31 -18.10 -9.97
CA GLY A 188 -8.60 -19.33 -9.65
C GLY A 188 -8.96 -19.87 -8.27
N ALA A 189 -8.28 -20.95 -7.86
CA ALA A 189 -8.54 -21.65 -6.60
C ALA A 189 -7.24 -21.96 -5.83
N ASP A 190 -6.12 -21.32 -6.18
CA ASP A 190 -4.84 -21.56 -5.51
C ASP A 190 -4.84 -21.01 -4.08
N TRP A 191 -5.62 -19.93 -3.87
CA TRP A 191 -5.78 -19.27 -2.59
C TRP A 191 -7.25 -19.13 -2.23
N ARG A 192 -7.53 -19.22 -0.95
CA ARG A 192 -8.87 -19.07 -0.38
C ARG A 192 -8.81 -18.13 0.82
N LEU A 193 -9.62 -17.08 0.79
CA LEU A 193 -9.82 -16.17 1.91
C LEU A 193 -11.20 -16.39 2.51
N GLU A 194 -11.23 -16.65 3.81
CA GLU A 194 -12.46 -16.87 4.57
C GLU A 194 -12.50 -15.93 5.77
N SER A 195 -13.67 -15.37 6.04
CA SER A 195 -13.95 -14.71 7.30
C SER A 195 -14.41 -15.77 8.30
N ALA A 196 -13.73 -15.87 9.44
CA ALA A 196 -14.12 -16.71 10.55
C ALA A 196 -14.58 -15.84 11.73
N ALA A 197 -15.70 -16.22 12.35
CA ALA A 197 -16.10 -15.60 13.60
C ALA A 197 -15.12 -16.05 14.72
N VAL A 198 -14.42 -15.12 15.33
CA VAL A 198 -13.63 -15.38 16.53
C VAL A 198 -14.55 -15.23 17.74
N SER A 199 -14.81 -16.34 18.44
CA SER A 199 -15.44 -16.25 19.77
C SER A 199 -14.39 -15.80 20.78
N TYR A 200 -14.44 -14.53 21.17
CA TYR A 200 -13.68 -14.09 22.35
C TYR A 200 -14.29 -14.73 23.57
N THR A 201 -13.56 -15.62 24.24
CA THR A 201 -13.81 -15.90 25.64
C THR A 201 -13.45 -14.62 26.40
N HIS A 202 -14.46 -13.87 26.83
CA HIS A 202 -14.25 -12.73 27.71
C HIS A 202 -13.50 -13.21 28.95
N LEU A 203 -12.24 -12.86 29.05
CA LEU A 203 -11.58 -12.78 30.33
C LEU A 203 -12.23 -11.59 31.05
N THR A 204 -13.27 -11.87 31.85
CA THR A 204 -13.76 -10.89 32.83
C THR A 204 -12.62 -10.65 33.79
N LEU A 205 -11.97 -9.49 33.68
CA LEU A 205 -11.11 -9.00 34.74
C LEU A 205 -11.95 -8.98 36.03
N PRO A 206 -11.49 -9.57 37.13
CA PRO A 206 -12.22 -9.45 38.39
C PRO A 206 -12.24 -7.98 38.78
N THR A 207 -13.43 -7.39 38.80
CA THR A 207 -13.71 -6.04 39.32
C THR A 207 -13.71 -6.03 40.85
N SER A 208 -12.77 -6.66 41.47
CA SER A 208 -12.58 -6.58 42.91
C SER A 208 -11.26 -5.88 43.18
N ASP A 209 -11.25 -4.55 43.11
CA ASP A 209 -10.33 -3.69 43.87
C ASP A 209 -10.52 -2.20 43.48
N LEU A 210 -11.74 -1.73 43.68
CA LEU A 210 -12.01 -0.30 43.84
C LEU A 210 -12.81 -0.16 45.15
N VAL A 211 -12.10 -0.11 46.26
CA VAL A 211 -12.51 0.52 47.53
C VAL A 211 -11.44 1.49 47.94
#